data_8429a633af4fe22279e709197a3a5700
#
_entry.id   8429a633af4fe22279e709197a3a5700
#
_cell.length_a   1.000
_cell.length_b   1.000
_cell.length_c   1.000
_cell.angle_alpha   90.00
_cell.angle_beta   90.00
_cell.angle_gamma   90.00
#
_symmetry.space_group_name_H-M   'P 1'
#
loop_
_entity.id
_entity.type
_entity.pdbx_description
1 polymer ?
#
loop_
_entity_poly.entity_id
_entity_poly.type
_entity_poly.pdbx_seq_one_letter_code
_entity_poly.pdbx_strand_id
1 'polypeptide(L)'
;LIFILPIIFSIAVIIYKFSTTPMLHPKFITDVLFYLAIILLVISFLCYLRITLKNNTTKKLLVVVDYQKDFVDGSLTVERARELEKVIVDKIEKYRQDNQDIMFTKDTHYTNYLTTREGRYIPIEHCIIDTEGHGLYGEVAKYEKYAKKVFNKTSFGSIDLAKYISRSDYEEVEFCGVVSNICVLSNIIMTQTYNEKVEIKVDLKATKGMDDEIDNTLKKYLEQLTVRVKE
;
A
#
# COMPACT_ATOMS: atom_id res chain seq x y z
N LEU A 1 -13.11 16.77 -22.32
CA LEU A 1 -14.08 17.46 -23.20
C LEU A 1 -15.39 17.77 -22.49
N ILE A 2 -15.93 16.86 -21.68
CA ILE A 2 -17.24 17.01 -20.99
C ILE A 2 -17.27 18.19 -20.01
N PHE A 3 -16.16 18.57 -19.40
CA PHE A 3 -16.08 19.68 -18.45
C PHE A 3 -15.74 21.04 -19.08
N ILE A 4 -15.23 21.05 -20.31
CA ILE A 4 -14.82 22.29 -21.00
C ILE A 4 -16.02 22.96 -21.68
N LEU A 5 -16.93 22.18 -22.26
CA LEU A 5 -18.12 22.69 -22.93
C LEU A 5 -19.03 23.55 -22.03
N PRO A 6 -19.37 23.17 -20.79
CA PRO A 6 -20.17 24.00 -19.89
C PRO A 6 -19.50 25.32 -19.53
N ILE A 7 -18.17 25.33 -19.39
CA ILE A 7 -17.40 26.54 -19.07
C ILE A 7 -17.44 27.51 -20.24
N ILE A 8 -17.21 27.03 -21.47
CA ILE A 8 -17.29 27.85 -22.70
C ILE A 8 -18.68 28.40 -22.88
N PHE A 9 -19.72 27.58 -22.68
CA PHE A 9 -21.11 28.03 -22.78
C PHE A 9 -21.48 29.10 -21.75
N SER A 10 -21.04 28.94 -20.50
CA SER A 10 -21.24 29.92 -19.42
C SER A 10 -20.55 31.26 -19.73
N ILE A 11 -19.35 31.23 -20.26
CA ILE A 11 -18.61 32.44 -20.67
C ILE A 11 -19.34 33.13 -21.83
N ALA A 12 -19.80 32.39 -22.83
CA ALA A 12 -20.53 32.95 -23.98
C ALA A 12 -21.86 33.61 -23.54
N VAL A 13 -22.60 33.01 -22.61
CA VAL A 13 -23.84 33.55 -22.07
C VAL A 13 -23.57 34.84 -21.26
N ILE A 14 -22.49 34.90 -20.47
CA ILE A 14 -22.09 36.11 -19.72
C ILE A 14 -21.72 37.23 -20.71
N ILE A 15 -20.93 36.96 -21.73
CA ILE A 15 -20.54 37.93 -22.75
C ILE A 15 -21.79 38.50 -23.47
N TYR A 16 -22.71 37.60 -23.88
CA TYR A 16 -23.95 38.03 -24.54
C TYR A 16 -24.83 38.90 -23.66
N LYS A 17 -25.02 38.57 -22.39
CA LYS A 17 -25.83 39.30 -21.43
C LYS A 17 -25.28 40.69 -21.10
N PHE A 18 -23.96 40.87 -21.04
CA PHE A 18 -23.31 42.17 -20.78
C PHE A 18 -23.21 43.05 -22.02
N SER A 19 -23.15 42.52 -23.22
CA SER A 19 -23.12 43.32 -24.46
C SER A 19 -24.45 44.05 -24.75
N THR A 20 -25.55 43.66 -24.06
CA THR A 20 -26.89 44.23 -24.25
C THR A 20 -27.28 45.25 -23.17
N THR A 21 -26.41 45.57 -22.19
CA THR A 21 -26.69 46.55 -21.12
C THR A 21 -26.00 47.88 -21.35
N PRO A 22 -26.72 49.07 -21.33
CA PRO A 22 -26.18 50.36 -21.80
C PRO A 22 -25.37 51.16 -20.79
N MET A 23 -24.97 50.66 -19.64
CA MET A 23 -24.44 51.50 -18.53
C MET A 23 -22.96 51.41 -18.16
N LEU A 24 -22.13 50.68 -18.87
CA LEU A 24 -20.68 50.63 -18.57
C LEU A 24 -19.86 50.65 -19.87
N HIS A 25 -18.72 51.33 -19.83
CA HIS A 25 -17.83 51.50 -21.00
C HIS A 25 -17.55 50.14 -21.64
N PRO A 26 -17.99 49.85 -22.85
CA PRO A 26 -18.03 48.49 -23.41
C PRO A 26 -16.64 47.81 -23.43
N LYS A 27 -15.59 48.60 -23.66
CA LYS A 27 -14.21 48.11 -23.74
C LYS A 27 -13.69 47.55 -22.39
N PHE A 28 -13.98 48.22 -21.28
CA PHE A 28 -13.56 47.75 -19.95
C PHE A 28 -14.17 46.40 -19.59
N ILE A 29 -15.44 46.23 -19.90
CA ILE A 29 -16.16 44.97 -19.61
C ILE A 29 -15.63 43.83 -20.48
N THR A 30 -15.38 44.07 -21.74
CA THR A 30 -14.80 43.05 -22.65
C THR A 30 -13.42 42.65 -22.20
N ASP A 31 -12.58 43.58 -21.78
CA ASP A 31 -11.23 43.29 -21.27
C ASP A 31 -11.28 42.48 -19.97
N VAL A 32 -12.13 42.85 -19.02
CA VAL A 32 -12.30 42.07 -17.76
C VAL A 32 -12.80 40.65 -18.05
N LEU A 33 -13.79 40.46 -18.92
CA LEU A 33 -14.30 39.17 -19.27
C LEU A 33 -13.26 38.33 -20.02
N PHE A 34 -12.44 38.95 -20.86
CA PHE A 34 -11.33 38.29 -21.57
C PHE A 34 -10.29 37.76 -20.56
N TYR A 35 -9.85 38.55 -19.59
CA TYR A 35 -8.92 38.11 -18.57
C TYR A 35 -9.50 37.03 -17.64
N LEU A 36 -10.79 37.14 -17.27
CA LEU A 36 -11.48 36.09 -16.51
C LEU A 36 -11.54 34.77 -17.28
N ALA A 37 -11.81 34.83 -18.58
CA ALA A 37 -11.81 33.63 -19.42
C ALA A 37 -10.43 32.97 -19.50
N ILE A 38 -9.34 33.76 -19.62
CA ILE A 38 -7.97 33.24 -19.59
C ILE A 38 -7.65 32.60 -18.24
N ILE A 39 -8.01 33.23 -17.12
CA ILE A 39 -7.78 32.67 -15.79
C ILE A 39 -8.50 31.31 -15.62
N LEU A 40 -9.75 31.22 -16.04
CA LEU A 40 -10.53 29.98 -15.99
C LEU A 40 -9.94 28.88 -16.88
N LEU A 41 -9.43 29.22 -18.06
CA LEU A 41 -8.73 28.28 -18.93
C LEU A 41 -7.43 27.76 -18.30
N VAL A 42 -6.65 28.64 -17.68
CA VAL A 42 -5.42 28.28 -16.98
C VAL A 42 -5.74 27.35 -15.80
N ILE A 43 -6.74 27.68 -14.99
CA ILE A 43 -7.17 26.84 -13.86
C ILE A 43 -7.62 25.46 -14.36
N SER A 44 -8.44 25.43 -15.41
CA SER A 44 -8.93 24.19 -16.03
C SER A 44 -7.78 23.34 -16.56
N PHE A 45 -6.80 23.95 -17.21
CA PHE A 45 -5.62 23.28 -17.71
C PHE A 45 -4.73 22.72 -16.59
N LEU A 46 -4.52 23.49 -15.51
CA LEU A 46 -3.77 23.02 -14.34
C LEU A 46 -4.48 21.87 -13.62
N CYS A 47 -5.81 21.92 -13.50
CA CYS A 47 -6.60 20.81 -12.97
C CYS A 47 -6.50 19.57 -13.87
N TYR A 48 -6.59 19.75 -15.18
CA TYR A 48 -6.41 18.65 -16.15
C TYR A 48 -5.02 18.01 -16.03
N LEU A 49 -3.95 18.83 -15.99
CA LEU A 49 -2.58 18.34 -15.80
C LEU A 49 -2.44 17.58 -14.47
N ARG A 50 -3.01 18.12 -13.38
CA ARG A 50 -2.96 17.47 -12.07
C ARG A 50 -3.65 16.10 -12.07
N ILE A 51 -4.81 15.99 -12.74
CA ILE A 51 -5.53 14.73 -12.87
C ILE A 51 -4.75 13.75 -13.74
N THR A 52 -4.19 14.19 -14.86
CA THR A 52 -3.44 13.34 -15.79
C THR A 52 -2.14 12.84 -15.16
N LEU A 53 -1.41 13.73 -14.46
CA LEU A 53 -0.18 13.35 -13.74
C LEU A 53 -0.48 12.40 -12.59
N LYS A 54 -1.59 12.57 -11.87
CA LYS A 54 -2.01 11.67 -10.81
C LYS A 54 -2.40 10.29 -11.33
N ASN A 55 -3.03 10.22 -12.50
CA ASN A 55 -3.44 8.94 -13.12
C ASN A 55 -2.27 8.17 -13.76
N ASN A 56 -1.10 8.82 -13.95
CA ASN A 56 0.09 8.18 -14.51
C ASN A 56 1.08 7.64 -13.45
N THR A 57 0.77 7.76 -12.16
CA THR A 57 1.61 7.15 -11.12
C THR A 57 1.16 5.73 -10.84
N THR A 58 2.04 4.75 -11.10
CA THR A 58 1.85 3.35 -10.71
C THR A 58 1.45 3.28 -9.25
N LYS A 59 0.29 2.70 -8.96
CA LYS A 59 -0.20 2.54 -7.60
C LYS A 59 0.45 1.33 -6.95
N LYS A 60 1.22 1.57 -5.90
CA LYS A 60 2.00 0.57 -5.21
C LYS A 60 1.49 0.32 -3.80
N LEU A 61 1.72 -0.89 -3.33
CA LEU A 61 1.42 -1.30 -1.97
C LEU A 61 2.65 -1.94 -1.33
N LEU A 62 2.97 -1.53 -0.11
CA LEU A 62 3.88 -2.24 0.78
C LEU A 62 3.06 -3.06 1.77
N VAL A 63 3.33 -4.36 1.84
CA VAL A 63 2.78 -5.26 2.85
C VAL A 63 3.88 -5.68 3.80
N VAL A 64 3.77 -5.24 5.05
CA VAL A 64 4.65 -5.67 6.14
C VAL A 64 4.00 -6.86 6.83
N VAL A 65 4.61 -8.03 6.68
CA VAL A 65 4.05 -9.29 7.12
C VAL A 65 4.57 -9.61 8.53
N ASP A 66 3.65 -9.69 9.48
CA ASP A 66 3.83 -10.27 10.83
C ASP A 66 5.07 -9.79 11.59
N TYR A 67 5.47 -8.53 11.44
CA TYR A 67 6.61 -7.98 12.18
C TYR A 67 6.21 -7.65 13.62
N GLN A 68 5.85 -8.72 14.36
CA GLN A 68 5.28 -8.69 15.71
C GLN A 68 6.34 -9.00 16.77
N LYS A 69 6.06 -8.61 18.01
CA LYS A 69 6.99 -8.79 19.14
C LYS A 69 7.37 -10.25 19.35
N ASP A 70 6.44 -11.18 19.28
CA ASP A 70 6.74 -12.60 19.49
C ASP A 70 7.71 -13.18 18.45
N PHE A 71 7.73 -12.63 17.23
CA PHE A 71 8.66 -13.04 16.17
C PHE A 71 10.00 -12.32 16.22
N VAL A 72 10.13 -11.19 16.96
CA VAL A 72 11.37 -10.41 16.98
C VAL A 72 12.16 -10.59 18.28
N ASP A 73 11.48 -10.58 19.44
CA ASP A 73 12.13 -10.74 20.75
C ASP A 73 11.26 -11.45 21.79
N GLY A 74 10.18 -12.14 21.34
CA GLY A 74 9.23 -12.83 22.21
C GLY A 74 9.33 -14.35 22.14
N SER A 75 8.17 -15.02 22.23
CA SER A 75 8.08 -16.47 22.43
C SER A 75 8.54 -17.32 21.24
N LEU A 76 8.42 -16.83 20.00
CA LEU A 76 8.81 -17.54 18.78
C LEU A 76 9.79 -16.69 17.95
N THR A 77 10.87 -16.29 18.55
CA THR A 77 11.86 -15.38 17.94
C THR A 77 12.48 -16.00 16.70
N VAL A 78 12.45 -15.25 15.60
CA VAL A 78 13.15 -15.52 14.35
C VAL A 78 14.56 -14.93 14.46
N GLU A 79 15.59 -15.74 14.23
CA GLU A 79 16.97 -15.28 14.32
C GLU A 79 17.19 -14.07 13.40
N ARG A 80 17.85 -13.03 13.93
CA ARG A 80 18.17 -11.80 13.21
C ARG A 80 16.98 -10.97 12.72
N ALA A 81 15.72 -11.29 13.11
CA ALA A 81 14.56 -10.49 12.74
C ALA A 81 14.67 -9.03 13.21
N ARG A 82 15.35 -8.78 14.34
CA ARG A 82 15.59 -7.42 14.86
C ARG A 82 16.38 -6.54 13.88
N GLU A 83 17.27 -7.12 13.08
CA GLU A 83 18.06 -6.40 12.08
C GLU A 83 17.20 -5.79 10.97
N LEU A 84 15.98 -6.31 10.75
CA LEU A 84 15.06 -5.83 9.73
C LEU A 84 14.39 -4.51 10.10
N GLU A 85 14.35 -4.14 11.39
CA GLU A 85 13.58 -3.00 11.87
C GLU A 85 13.86 -1.73 11.07
N LYS A 86 15.14 -1.37 10.96
CA LYS A 86 15.54 -0.17 10.24
C LYS A 86 15.18 -0.25 8.75
N VAL A 87 15.40 -1.39 8.13
CA VAL A 87 15.12 -1.57 6.69
C VAL A 87 13.62 -1.47 6.41
N ILE A 88 12.79 -2.06 7.27
CA ILE A 88 11.33 -1.99 7.16
C ILE A 88 10.84 -0.55 7.37
N VAL A 89 11.37 0.15 8.38
CA VAL A 89 11.04 1.56 8.64
C VAL A 89 11.42 2.44 7.45
N ASP A 90 12.62 2.29 6.91
CA ASP A 90 13.08 3.07 5.75
C ASP A 90 12.16 2.83 4.51
N LYS A 91 11.70 1.58 4.31
CA LYS A 91 10.72 1.26 3.26
C LYS A 91 9.36 1.93 3.50
N ILE A 92 8.84 1.82 4.71
CA ILE A 92 7.58 2.44 5.11
C ILE A 92 7.64 3.95 4.82
N GLU A 93 8.70 4.62 5.28
CA GLU A 93 8.87 6.05 5.05
C GLU A 93 8.94 6.40 3.57
N LYS A 94 9.66 5.60 2.77
CA LYS A 94 9.73 5.78 1.32
C LYS A 94 8.35 5.68 0.66
N TYR A 95 7.57 4.65 1.00
CA TYR A 95 6.21 4.48 0.46
C TYR A 95 5.31 5.65 0.85
N ARG A 96 5.42 6.15 2.09
CA ARG A 96 4.68 7.33 2.56
C ARG A 96 5.08 8.61 1.81
N GLN A 97 6.38 8.85 1.62
CA GLN A 97 6.88 10.01 0.85
C GLN A 97 6.40 9.97 -0.60
N ASP A 98 6.34 8.78 -1.19
CA ASP A 98 5.85 8.54 -2.55
C ASP A 98 4.30 8.53 -2.62
N ASN A 99 3.60 8.82 -1.51
CA ASN A 99 2.13 8.78 -1.38
C ASN A 99 1.53 7.43 -1.80
N GLN A 100 2.22 6.35 -1.46
CA GLN A 100 1.81 4.97 -1.70
C GLN A 100 1.21 4.33 -0.44
N ASP A 101 0.44 3.27 -0.63
CA ASP A 101 -0.27 2.61 0.46
C ASP A 101 0.64 1.61 1.23
N ILE A 102 0.37 1.45 2.52
CA ILE A 102 1.01 0.49 3.42
C ILE A 102 -0.09 -0.33 4.09
N MET A 103 0.13 -1.62 4.21
CA MET A 103 -0.70 -2.54 4.98
C MET A 103 0.15 -3.45 5.85
N PHE A 104 -0.44 -3.93 6.93
CA PHE A 104 0.18 -4.92 7.80
C PHE A 104 -0.65 -6.19 7.81
N THR A 105 0.02 -7.34 7.97
CA THR A 105 -0.62 -8.52 8.50
C THR A 105 -0.14 -8.74 9.94
N LYS A 106 -1.00 -9.35 10.73
CA LYS A 106 -0.66 -9.79 12.09
C LYS A 106 -1.13 -11.24 12.23
N ASP A 107 -0.19 -12.10 12.57
CA ASP A 107 -0.55 -13.43 13.00
C ASP A 107 -1.35 -13.33 14.30
N THR A 108 -2.44 -14.07 14.42
CA THR A 108 -3.42 -13.86 15.49
C THR A 108 -3.95 -15.18 15.95
N HIS A 109 -3.54 -15.59 17.13
CA HIS A 109 -3.99 -16.81 17.77
C HIS A 109 -4.83 -16.51 19.00
N TYR A 110 -5.51 -17.54 19.49
CA TYR A 110 -6.38 -17.49 20.66
C TYR A 110 -5.88 -18.47 21.73
N THR A 111 -6.43 -18.41 22.92
CA THR A 111 -6.04 -19.26 24.06
C THR A 111 -6.14 -20.77 23.80
N ASN A 112 -6.84 -21.17 22.76
CA ASN A 112 -6.92 -22.57 22.33
C ASN A 112 -5.87 -22.97 21.30
N TYR A 113 -4.83 -22.15 21.08
CA TYR A 113 -3.80 -22.34 20.06
C TYR A 113 -3.23 -23.76 20.02
N LEU A 114 -2.85 -24.30 21.19
CA LEU A 114 -2.25 -25.65 21.29
C LEU A 114 -3.15 -26.79 20.79
N THR A 115 -4.46 -26.55 20.68
CA THR A 115 -5.42 -27.53 20.12
C THR A 115 -5.59 -27.42 18.62
N THR A 116 -5.08 -26.35 18.00
CA THR A 116 -5.14 -26.14 16.56
C THR A 116 -4.20 -27.10 15.81
N ARG A 117 -4.37 -27.17 14.48
CA ARG A 117 -3.41 -27.92 13.65
C ARG A 117 -1.99 -27.36 13.84
N GLU A 118 -1.82 -26.05 13.77
CA GLU A 118 -0.54 -25.38 13.89
C GLU A 118 0.09 -25.63 15.27
N GLY A 119 -0.66 -25.40 16.34
CA GLY A 119 -0.16 -25.60 17.70
C GLY A 119 0.24 -27.05 18.04
N ARG A 120 -0.21 -28.07 17.27
CA ARG A 120 0.27 -29.44 17.41
C ARG A 120 1.65 -29.68 16.79
N TYR A 121 2.03 -28.86 15.78
CA TYR A 121 3.34 -28.94 15.10
C TYR A 121 4.34 -27.93 15.65
N ILE A 122 3.86 -26.78 16.09
CA ILE A 122 4.64 -25.71 16.70
C ILE A 122 4.04 -25.44 18.10
N PRO A 123 4.37 -26.24 19.13
CA PRO A 123 3.75 -26.18 20.44
C PRO A 123 4.29 -25.00 21.29
N ILE A 124 4.39 -23.85 20.70
CA ILE A 124 4.85 -22.59 21.34
C ILE A 124 3.77 -21.55 21.12
N GLU A 125 3.07 -21.18 22.18
CA GLU A 125 2.07 -20.10 22.12
C GLU A 125 2.75 -18.79 21.71
N HIS A 126 2.25 -18.16 20.68
CA HIS A 126 2.74 -16.90 20.14
C HIS A 126 1.60 -16.09 19.53
N CYS A 127 1.78 -14.80 19.44
CA CYS A 127 0.83 -13.86 18.84
C CYS A 127 -0.61 -14.05 19.34
N ILE A 128 -0.76 -14.40 20.63
CA ILE A 128 -2.07 -14.54 21.25
C ILE A 128 -2.72 -13.15 21.30
N ILE A 129 -3.95 -13.05 20.81
CA ILE A 129 -4.70 -11.80 20.79
C ILE A 129 -4.72 -11.14 22.18
N ASP A 130 -4.68 -9.82 22.23
CA ASP A 130 -4.67 -9.00 23.43
C ASP A 130 -3.45 -9.19 24.35
N THR A 131 -2.41 -9.90 23.89
CA THR A 131 -1.11 -9.94 24.56
C THR A 131 -0.11 -8.93 23.93
N GLU A 132 0.94 -8.64 24.67
CA GLU A 132 2.01 -7.76 24.17
C GLU A 132 2.70 -8.39 22.94
N GLY A 133 2.86 -9.71 22.92
CA GLY A 133 3.47 -10.46 21.83
C GLY A 133 2.76 -10.33 20.48
N HIS A 134 1.43 -10.14 20.52
CA HIS A 134 0.60 -9.88 19.31
C HIS A 134 0.83 -8.48 18.71
N GLY A 135 1.38 -7.53 19.47
CA GLY A 135 1.67 -6.18 18.99
C GLY A 135 2.78 -6.16 17.92
N LEU A 136 2.74 -5.19 17.02
CA LEU A 136 3.87 -4.93 16.11
C LEU A 136 5.10 -4.52 16.93
N TYR A 137 6.30 -4.82 16.41
CA TYR A 137 7.55 -4.58 17.12
C TYR A 137 8.10 -3.17 16.89
N GLY A 138 8.67 -2.60 17.95
CA GLY A 138 9.57 -1.46 17.98
C GLY A 138 9.08 -0.22 17.22
N GLU A 139 9.97 0.37 16.43
CA GLU A 139 9.64 1.57 15.63
C GLU A 139 8.58 1.27 14.57
N VAL A 140 8.52 0.05 14.04
CA VAL A 140 7.52 -0.35 13.03
C VAL A 140 6.11 -0.22 13.59
N ALA A 141 5.88 -0.50 14.88
CA ALA A 141 4.59 -0.35 15.54
C ALA A 141 4.01 1.08 15.44
N LYS A 142 4.86 2.10 15.41
CA LYS A 142 4.43 3.51 15.31
C LYS A 142 3.73 3.83 13.98
N TYR A 143 3.92 2.98 12.98
CA TYR A 143 3.35 3.15 11.64
C TYR A 143 2.03 2.42 11.45
N GLU A 144 1.58 1.58 12.39
CA GLU A 144 0.28 0.90 12.31
C GLU A 144 -0.88 1.90 12.08
N LYS A 145 -0.84 3.05 12.74
CA LYS A 145 -1.84 4.14 12.59
C LYS A 145 -1.89 4.79 11.20
N TYR A 146 -0.85 4.61 10.39
CA TYR A 146 -0.78 5.11 9.01
C TYR A 146 -1.12 4.03 7.98
N ALA A 147 -1.32 2.80 8.44
CA ALA A 147 -1.70 1.71 7.56
C ALA A 147 -3.08 1.96 6.95
N LYS A 148 -3.20 1.68 5.67
CA LYS A 148 -4.50 1.67 5.02
C LYS A 148 -5.41 0.60 5.62
N LYS A 149 -4.83 -0.54 5.97
CA LYS A 149 -5.52 -1.63 6.65
C LYS A 149 -4.52 -2.56 7.34
N VAL A 150 -4.96 -3.16 8.44
CA VAL A 150 -4.29 -4.26 9.15
C VAL A 150 -5.15 -5.50 9.01
N PHE A 151 -4.54 -6.63 8.66
CA PHE A 151 -5.21 -7.92 8.50
C PHE A 151 -4.75 -8.88 9.58
N ASN A 152 -5.63 -9.20 10.50
CA ASN A 152 -5.41 -10.29 11.44
C ASN A 152 -5.69 -11.62 10.73
N LYS A 153 -4.76 -12.55 10.81
CA LYS A 153 -4.86 -13.87 10.17
C LYS A 153 -4.62 -14.97 11.19
N THR A 154 -5.30 -16.08 11.06
CA THR A 154 -5.20 -17.24 11.95
C THR A 154 -4.44 -18.41 11.32
N SER A 155 -3.68 -18.13 10.27
CA SER A 155 -2.85 -19.08 9.54
C SER A 155 -1.79 -18.30 8.77
N PHE A 156 -0.85 -18.99 8.12
CA PHE A 156 0.33 -18.40 7.47
C PHE A 156 -0.01 -17.33 6.43
N GLY A 157 -1.03 -17.52 5.61
CA GLY A 157 -1.47 -16.54 4.61
C GLY A 157 -2.82 -15.92 4.94
N SER A 158 -3.06 -14.70 4.43
CA SER A 158 -4.29 -13.96 4.59
C SER A 158 -5.13 -13.99 3.31
N ILE A 159 -6.22 -14.75 3.32
CA ILE A 159 -7.21 -14.73 2.23
C ILE A 159 -7.83 -13.34 2.08
N ASP A 160 -8.06 -12.64 3.19
CA ASP A 160 -8.69 -11.33 3.17
C ASP A 160 -7.78 -10.26 2.58
N LEU A 161 -6.47 -10.33 2.83
CA LEU A 161 -5.48 -9.48 2.15
C LEU A 161 -5.49 -9.75 0.65
N ALA A 162 -5.39 -11.01 0.24
CA ALA A 162 -5.37 -11.40 -1.17
C ALA A 162 -6.64 -10.94 -1.92
N LYS A 163 -7.83 -11.14 -1.31
CA LYS A 163 -9.10 -10.63 -1.84
C LYS A 163 -9.14 -9.10 -1.89
N TYR A 164 -8.58 -8.42 -0.90
CA TYR A 164 -8.53 -6.96 -0.90
C TYR A 164 -7.67 -6.45 -2.06
N ILE A 165 -6.48 -7.01 -2.24
CA ILE A 165 -5.57 -6.65 -3.35
C ILE A 165 -6.25 -6.93 -4.70
N SER A 166 -6.92 -8.07 -4.87
CA SER A 166 -7.58 -8.43 -6.14
C SER A 166 -8.71 -7.49 -6.56
N ARG A 167 -9.30 -6.76 -5.61
CA ARG A 167 -10.38 -5.78 -5.85
C ARG A 167 -9.87 -4.34 -5.90
N SER A 168 -8.58 -4.15 -5.74
CA SER A 168 -7.93 -2.85 -5.77
C SER A 168 -7.33 -2.57 -7.16
N ASP A 169 -6.80 -1.38 -7.33
CA ASP A 169 -6.11 -0.91 -8.52
C ASP A 169 -4.57 -0.87 -8.35
N TYR A 170 -4.04 -1.69 -7.42
CA TYR A 170 -2.59 -1.82 -7.28
C TYR A 170 -1.98 -2.51 -8.51
N GLU A 171 -0.93 -1.92 -9.04
CA GLU A 171 -0.15 -2.46 -10.13
C GLU A 171 1.09 -3.21 -9.61
N GLU A 172 1.55 -2.86 -8.40
CA GLU A 172 2.72 -3.45 -7.77
C GLU A 172 2.47 -3.66 -6.26
N VAL A 173 2.82 -4.83 -5.74
CA VAL A 173 2.79 -5.15 -4.32
C VAL A 173 4.16 -5.65 -3.88
N GLU A 174 4.77 -4.96 -2.93
CA GLU A 174 6.02 -5.37 -2.30
C GLU A 174 5.76 -6.00 -0.94
N PHE A 175 6.32 -7.18 -0.70
CA PHE A 175 6.24 -7.88 0.57
C PHE A 175 7.56 -7.78 1.33
N CYS A 176 7.48 -7.58 2.65
CA CYS A 176 8.60 -7.64 3.59
C CYS A 176 8.11 -8.18 4.94
N GLY A 177 9.01 -8.43 5.88
CA GLY A 177 8.68 -8.93 7.22
C GLY A 177 9.10 -10.38 7.45
N VAL A 178 8.36 -11.13 8.28
CA VAL A 178 8.72 -12.48 8.74
C VAL A 178 7.51 -13.43 8.72
N VAL A 179 7.69 -14.71 8.61
CA VAL A 179 8.88 -15.49 8.26
C VAL A 179 8.93 -15.63 6.75
N SER A 180 10.11 -15.41 6.15
CA SER A 180 10.26 -15.28 4.69
C SER A 180 9.67 -16.45 3.89
N ASN A 181 9.97 -17.68 4.31
CA ASN A 181 9.55 -18.94 3.66
C ASN A 181 8.20 -19.50 4.16
N ILE A 182 7.56 -18.82 5.13
CA ILE A 182 6.28 -19.25 5.71
C ILE A 182 5.22 -18.19 5.44
N CYS A 183 5.10 -17.17 6.31
CA CYS A 183 4.03 -16.18 6.22
C CYS A 183 4.20 -15.26 5.01
N VAL A 184 5.42 -14.79 4.72
CA VAL A 184 5.68 -13.93 3.55
C VAL A 184 5.38 -14.70 2.27
N LEU A 185 5.96 -15.90 2.09
CA LEU A 185 5.72 -16.76 0.92
C LEU A 185 4.23 -17.11 0.77
N SER A 186 3.55 -17.45 1.86
CA SER A 186 2.12 -17.80 1.82
C SER A 186 1.26 -16.64 1.34
N ASN A 187 1.54 -15.41 1.80
CA ASN A 187 0.82 -14.23 1.34
C ASN A 187 1.12 -13.88 -0.13
N ILE A 188 2.35 -14.11 -0.59
CA ILE A 188 2.73 -13.98 -2.00
C ILE A 188 1.90 -14.94 -2.86
N ILE A 189 1.92 -16.24 -2.55
CA ILE A 189 1.20 -17.27 -3.31
C ILE A 189 -0.31 -16.97 -3.34
N MET A 190 -0.90 -16.59 -2.20
CA MET A 190 -2.30 -16.20 -2.15
C MET A 190 -2.59 -14.98 -3.02
N THR A 191 -1.74 -13.97 -2.98
CA THR A 191 -1.93 -12.75 -3.78
C THR A 191 -1.85 -13.08 -5.27
N GLN A 192 -0.88 -13.89 -5.72
CA GLN A 192 -0.79 -14.35 -7.11
C GLN A 192 -2.03 -15.14 -7.54
N THR A 193 -2.52 -16.03 -6.66
CA THR A 193 -3.69 -16.86 -6.94
C THR A 193 -4.97 -16.03 -7.14
N TYR A 194 -5.12 -14.95 -6.38
CA TYR A 194 -6.29 -14.07 -6.46
C TYR A 194 -6.16 -12.93 -7.48
N ASN A 195 -4.93 -12.59 -7.89
CA ASN A 195 -4.69 -11.49 -8.82
C ASN A 195 -3.50 -11.81 -9.75
N GLU A 196 -3.83 -12.21 -10.98
CA GLU A 196 -2.86 -12.56 -12.03
C GLU A 196 -2.14 -11.35 -12.67
N LYS A 197 -2.58 -10.12 -12.39
CA LYS A 197 -2.10 -8.91 -13.06
C LYS A 197 -1.11 -8.09 -12.24
N VAL A 198 -1.17 -8.22 -10.92
CA VAL A 198 -0.33 -7.43 -10.03
C VAL A 198 1.11 -7.92 -10.06
N GLU A 199 2.04 -7.00 -10.24
CA GLU A 199 3.48 -7.28 -10.09
C GLU A 199 3.82 -7.49 -8.61
N ILE A 200 4.45 -8.62 -8.28
CA ILE A 200 4.85 -8.92 -6.91
C ILE A 200 6.37 -8.76 -6.77
N LYS A 201 6.76 -8.11 -5.69
CA LYS A 201 8.16 -7.88 -5.31
C LYS A 201 8.44 -8.36 -3.90
N VAL A 202 9.67 -8.80 -3.69
CA VAL A 202 10.24 -9.09 -2.37
C VAL A 202 11.63 -8.49 -2.30
N ASP A 203 11.95 -7.82 -1.20
CA ASP A 203 13.31 -7.38 -0.89
C ASP A 203 13.89 -8.32 0.17
N LEU A 204 14.90 -9.11 -0.21
CA LEU A 204 15.52 -10.08 0.69
C LEU A 204 16.25 -9.42 1.87
N LYS A 205 16.59 -8.14 1.77
CA LYS A 205 17.14 -7.38 2.91
C LYS A 205 16.06 -6.99 3.93
N ALA A 206 14.81 -7.05 3.56
CA ALA A 206 13.67 -6.68 4.39
C ALA A 206 12.82 -7.89 4.83
N THR A 207 13.35 -9.09 4.68
CA THR A 207 12.70 -10.32 5.15
C THR A 207 13.72 -11.32 5.71
N LYS A 208 13.29 -12.18 6.63
CA LYS A 208 14.11 -13.24 7.22
C LYS A 208 13.33 -14.52 7.37
N GLY A 209 14.00 -15.64 7.07
CA GLY A 209 13.55 -17.00 7.36
C GLY A 209 14.02 -17.48 8.72
N MET A 210 13.80 -18.76 8.98
CA MET A 210 14.25 -19.39 10.24
C MET A 210 15.77 -19.57 10.27
N ASP A 211 16.42 -19.63 9.10
CA ASP A 211 17.87 -19.73 8.95
C ASP A 211 18.32 -19.19 7.57
N ASP A 212 19.63 -18.94 7.43
CA ASP A 212 20.23 -18.38 6.22
C ASP A 212 20.19 -19.37 5.01
N GLU A 213 20.17 -20.68 5.22
CA GLU A 213 20.08 -21.66 4.14
C GLU A 213 18.70 -21.59 3.46
N ILE A 214 17.67 -21.44 4.26
CA ILE A 214 16.29 -21.22 3.79
C ILE A 214 16.22 -19.92 2.97
N ASP A 215 16.79 -18.82 3.46
CA ASP A 215 16.77 -17.55 2.75
C ASP A 215 17.49 -17.62 1.39
N ASN A 216 18.63 -18.31 1.32
CA ASN A 216 19.36 -18.53 0.06
C ASN A 216 18.57 -19.37 -0.95
N THR A 217 17.83 -20.36 -0.46
CA THR A 217 17.00 -21.23 -1.30
C THR A 217 15.74 -20.52 -1.78
N LEU A 218 15.15 -19.70 -0.92
CA LEU A 218 13.88 -18.99 -1.19
C LEU A 218 13.97 -18.12 -2.43
N LYS A 219 15.09 -17.44 -2.68
CA LYS A 219 15.29 -16.64 -3.89
C LYS A 219 14.94 -17.41 -5.16
N LYS A 220 15.50 -18.63 -5.31
CA LYS A 220 15.27 -19.47 -6.48
C LYS A 220 13.79 -19.88 -6.64
N TYR A 221 13.10 -20.13 -5.52
CA TYR A 221 11.66 -20.43 -5.55
C TYR A 221 10.84 -19.22 -5.94
N LEU A 222 11.14 -18.05 -5.40
CA LEU A 222 10.42 -16.81 -5.72
C LEU A 222 10.56 -16.45 -7.21
N GLU A 223 11.76 -16.59 -7.78
CA GLU A 223 12.00 -16.36 -9.21
C GLU A 223 11.20 -17.33 -10.09
N GLN A 224 11.11 -18.62 -9.71
CA GLN A 224 10.27 -19.59 -10.40
C GLN A 224 8.77 -19.28 -10.28
N LEU A 225 8.35 -18.64 -9.18
CA LEU A 225 6.99 -18.16 -8.98
C LEU A 225 6.74 -16.80 -9.66
N THR A 226 7.65 -16.35 -10.53
CA THR A 226 7.54 -15.06 -11.24
C THR A 226 7.50 -13.83 -10.32
N VAL A 227 8.07 -13.94 -9.12
CA VAL A 227 8.21 -12.83 -8.17
C VAL A 227 9.49 -12.06 -8.47
N ARG A 228 9.43 -10.75 -8.50
CA ARG A 228 10.61 -9.89 -8.66
C ARG A 228 11.37 -9.80 -7.34
N VAL A 229 12.55 -10.40 -7.30
CA VAL A 229 13.41 -10.42 -6.11
C VAL A 229 14.43 -9.29 -6.18
N LYS A 230 14.55 -8.53 -5.09
CA LYS A 230 15.58 -7.50 -4.87
C LYS A 230 16.55 -7.98 -3.79
N GLU A 231 17.85 -7.73 -4.02
CA GLU A 231 18.96 -8.01 -3.09
C GLU A 231 19.56 -6.75 -2.50
#